data_496afe5efeb10510951af99c6fa94d95
#
_entry.id   496afe5efeb10510951af99c6fa94d95
#
_cell.length_a   1.000
_cell.length_b   1.000
_cell.length_c   1.000
_cell.angle_alpha   90.00
_cell.angle_beta   90.00
_cell.angle_gamma   90.00
#
_symmetry.space_group_name_H-M   'P 1'
#
loop_
_entity.id
_entity.type
_entity.pdbx_description
1 polymer ?
#
loop_
_entity_poly.entity_id
_entity_poly.type
_entity_poly.pdbx_seq_one_letter_code
_entity_poly.pdbx_strand_id
1 'polypeptide(L)'
;KNIGYLAPYSTPVCKTMIEHIESQGFSVPHSASFDEEHDQVVGRISPDTIYQTAIELIVSADGDIDAIFIACTNMKCATVLDTITSETGVTALSSNKVLAWDLARSAGIPLDL
;
A
#
# COMPACT_ATOMS: atom_id res chain seq x y z
N LYS A 1 -10.38 9.84 -2.91
CA LYS A 1 -10.83 8.60 -3.55
C LYS A 1 -9.86 8.10 -4.60
N ASN A 2 -8.79 8.83 -4.78
CA ASN A 2 -7.69 8.44 -5.64
C ASN A 2 -6.64 7.73 -4.79
N ILE A 3 -6.31 6.51 -5.18
CA ILE A 3 -5.40 5.65 -4.43
C ILE A 3 -4.13 5.43 -5.25
N GLY A 4 -2.97 5.67 -4.64
CA GLY A 4 -1.71 5.17 -5.13
C GLY A 4 -1.56 3.71 -4.74
N TYR A 5 -1.14 2.85 -5.66
CA TYR A 5 -1.01 1.42 -5.43
C TYR A 5 0.45 1.00 -5.56
N LEU A 6 0.98 0.38 -4.51
CA LEU A 6 2.33 -0.18 -4.49
C LEU A 6 2.25 -1.65 -4.09
N ALA A 7 2.84 -2.52 -4.90
CA ALA A 7 2.83 -3.97 -4.64
C ALA A 7 4.12 -4.62 -5.15
N PRO A 8 4.46 -5.82 -4.64
CA PRO A 8 5.59 -6.56 -5.17
C PRO A 8 5.23 -7.36 -6.43
N TYR A 9 3.96 -7.56 -6.71
CA TYR A 9 3.45 -8.48 -7.71
C TYR A 9 3.89 -8.13 -9.14
N SER A 10 3.85 -9.15 -10.02
CA SER A 10 4.05 -8.93 -11.46
C SER A 10 3.00 -7.98 -12.04
N THR A 11 3.31 -7.37 -13.18
CA THR A 11 2.43 -6.41 -13.82
C THR A 11 1.02 -6.96 -14.09
N PRO A 12 0.82 -8.19 -14.61
CA PRO A 12 -0.53 -8.73 -14.79
C PRO A 12 -1.32 -8.88 -13.50
N VAL A 13 -0.66 -9.28 -12.41
CA VAL A 13 -1.31 -9.43 -11.09
C VAL A 13 -1.69 -8.04 -10.55
N CYS A 14 -0.81 -7.06 -10.63
CA CYS A 14 -1.11 -5.69 -10.24
C CYS A 14 -2.31 -5.14 -10.99
N LYS A 15 -2.38 -5.38 -12.30
CA LYS A 15 -3.51 -4.94 -13.12
C LYS A 15 -4.84 -5.51 -12.61
N THR A 16 -4.88 -6.80 -12.33
CA THR A 16 -6.08 -7.47 -11.79
C THR A 16 -6.49 -6.87 -10.44
N MET A 17 -5.54 -6.61 -9.55
CA MET A 17 -5.81 -6.01 -8.25
C MET A 17 -6.32 -4.58 -8.38
N ILE A 18 -5.72 -3.79 -9.25
CA ILE A 18 -6.15 -2.41 -9.51
C ILE A 18 -7.57 -2.39 -10.08
N GLU A 19 -7.87 -3.23 -11.05
CA GLU A 19 -9.22 -3.36 -11.61
C GLU A 19 -10.24 -3.70 -10.52
N HIS A 20 -9.88 -4.57 -9.58
CA HIS A 20 -10.75 -4.90 -8.46
C HIS A 20 -11.01 -3.69 -7.56
N ILE A 21 -9.97 -2.94 -7.20
CA ILE A 21 -10.10 -1.71 -6.39
C ILE A 21 -10.98 -0.70 -7.10
N GLU A 22 -10.77 -0.51 -8.39
CA GLU A 22 -11.57 0.42 -9.20
C GLU A 22 -13.03 -0.01 -9.31
N SER A 23 -13.30 -1.31 -9.36
CA SER A 23 -14.66 -1.85 -9.37
C SER A 23 -15.45 -1.52 -8.09
N GLN A 24 -14.74 -1.18 -7.00
CA GLN A 24 -15.35 -0.78 -5.72
C GLN A 24 -15.57 0.73 -5.61
N GLY A 25 -15.35 1.48 -6.69
CA GLY A 25 -15.63 2.92 -6.74
C GLY A 25 -14.45 3.84 -6.44
N PHE A 26 -13.24 3.30 -6.38
CA PHE A 26 -12.02 4.09 -6.23
C PHE A 26 -11.35 4.29 -7.59
N SER A 27 -10.46 5.28 -7.66
CA SER A 27 -9.57 5.47 -8.81
C SER A 27 -8.15 5.13 -8.39
N VAL A 28 -7.38 4.52 -9.29
CA VAL A 28 -5.97 4.20 -9.07
C VAL A 28 -5.13 4.84 -10.19
N PRO A 29 -4.94 6.18 -10.15
CA PRO A 29 -4.25 6.88 -11.22
C PRO A 29 -2.73 6.66 -11.24
N HIS A 30 -2.15 6.22 -10.12
CA HIS A 30 -0.72 6.01 -9.98
C HIS A 30 -0.43 4.68 -9.30
N SER A 31 0.51 3.92 -9.86
CA SER A 31 0.92 2.63 -9.29
C SER A 31 2.39 2.36 -9.56
N ALA A 32 2.98 1.53 -8.71
CA ALA A 32 4.33 1.02 -8.87
C ALA A 32 4.38 -0.44 -8.39
N SER A 33 5.33 -1.19 -8.93
CA SER A 33 5.55 -2.58 -8.57
C SER A 33 7.03 -2.90 -8.50
N PHE A 34 7.40 -3.78 -7.56
CA PHE A 34 8.74 -4.37 -7.53
C PHE A 34 8.91 -5.50 -8.56
N ASP A 35 7.81 -5.92 -9.21
CA ASP A 35 7.78 -6.96 -10.23
C ASP A 35 8.50 -8.26 -9.80
N GLU A 36 8.21 -8.71 -8.58
CA GLU A 36 8.82 -9.90 -7.99
C GLU A 36 7.79 -11.01 -7.82
N GLU A 37 8.07 -12.18 -8.38
CA GLU A 37 7.17 -13.32 -8.35
C GLU A 37 7.44 -14.28 -7.17
N HIS A 38 8.59 -14.14 -6.50
CA HIS A 38 9.02 -15.05 -5.45
C HIS A 38 8.78 -14.46 -4.06
N ASP A 39 7.88 -15.06 -3.29
CA ASP A 39 7.56 -14.60 -1.93
C ASP A 39 8.78 -14.47 -1.02
N GLN A 40 9.76 -15.36 -1.18
CA GLN A 40 10.99 -15.31 -0.39
C GLN A 40 11.79 -14.03 -0.68
N VAL A 41 11.79 -13.57 -1.91
CA VAL A 41 12.47 -12.33 -2.30
C VAL A 41 11.65 -11.13 -1.84
N VAL A 42 10.33 -11.17 -1.96
CA VAL A 42 9.44 -10.12 -1.45
C VAL A 42 9.68 -9.90 0.04
N GLY A 43 9.76 -10.96 0.83
CA GLY A 43 10.01 -10.87 2.27
C GLY A 43 11.36 -10.28 2.64
N ARG A 44 12.29 -10.14 1.68
CA ARG A 44 13.62 -9.53 1.87
C ARG A 44 13.68 -8.07 1.44
N ILE A 45 12.62 -7.55 0.83
CA ILE A 45 12.58 -6.12 0.51
C ILE A 45 12.59 -5.34 1.83
N SER A 46 13.57 -4.47 1.99
CA SER A 46 13.72 -3.73 3.25
C SER A 46 12.60 -2.70 3.44
N PRO A 47 12.23 -2.39 4.70
CA PRO A 47 11.31 -1.28 4.97
C PRO A 47 11.78 0.04 4.36
N ASP A 48 13.07 0.31 4.35
CA ASP A 48 13.64 1.53 3.74
C ASP A 48 13.38 1.57 2.23
N THR A 49 13.54 0.46 1.53
CA THR A 49 13.24 0.39 0.09
C THR A 49 11.76 0.63 -0.18
N ILE A 50 10.88 0.06 0.63
CA ILE A 50 9.44 0.27 0.54
C ILE A 50 9.10 1.74 0.79
N TYR A 51 9.69 2.32 1.82
CA TYR A 51 9.53 3.73 2.15
C TYR A 51 9.95 4.64 0.98
N GLN A 52 11.15 4.45 0.45
CA GLN A 52 11.66 5.25 -0.66
C GLN A 52 10.76 5.15 -1.90
N THR A 53 10.34 3.94 -2.23
CA THR A 53 9.46 3.71 -3.39
C THR A 53 8.09 4.38 -3.19
N ALA A 54 7.54 4.29 -1.97
CA ALA A 54 6.29 4.94 -1.64
C ALA A 54 6.39 6.47 -1.74
N ILE A 55 7.47 7.05 -1.22
CA ILE A 55 7.72 8.49 -1.32
C ILE A 55 7.85 8.93 -2.79
N GLU A 56 8.59 8.19 -3.59
CA GLU A 56 8.75 8.49 -5.02
C GLU A 56 7.39 8.47 -5.74
N LEU A 57 6.54 7.50 -5.43
CA LEU A 57 5.20 7.41 -6.01
C LEU A 57 4.34 8.60 -5.61
N ILE A 58 4.36 8.98 -4.35
CA ILE A 58 3.59 10.12 -3.82
C ILE A 58 4.06 11.44 -4.44
N VAL A 59 5.37 11.64 -4.53
CA VAL A 59 5.95 12.84 -5.15
C VAL A 59 5.58 12.91 -6.64
N SER A 60 5.68 11.79 -7.35
CA SER A 60 5.32 11.73 -8.77
C SER A 60 3.84 12.00 -9.01
N ALA A 61 2.98 11.65 -8.06
CA ALA A 61 1.55 11.89 -8.17
C ALA A 61 1.16 13.36 -8.00
N ASP A 62 2.04 14.19 -7.41
CA ASP A 62 1.88 15.64 -7.30
C ASP A 62 0.48 16.08 -6.79
N GLY A 63 0.03 15.46 -5.70
CA GLY A 63 -1.25 15.77 -5.08
C GLY A 63 -2.46 15.03 -5.66
N ASP A 64 -2.26 14.15 -6.62
CA ASP A 64 -3.35 13.44 -7.31
C ASP A 64 -3.83 12.18 -6.55
N ILE A 65 -3.25 11.85 -5.41
CA ILE A 65 -3.68 10.71 -4.59
C ILE A 65 -4.00 11.14 -3.16
N ASP A 66 -5.05 10.55 -2.62
CA ASP A 66 -5.52 10.80 -1.25
C ASP A 66 -4.90 9.83 -0.24
N ALA A 67 -4.57 8.63 -0.70
CA ALA A 67 -3.97 7.58 0.11
C ALA A 67 -3.07 6.70 -0.75
N ILE A 68 -2.11 6.03 -0.12
CA ILE A 68 -1.32 5.00 -0.76
C ILE A 68 -1.62 3.65 -0.10
N PHE A 69 -1.89 2.63 -0.91
CA PHE A 69 -2.11 1.26 -0.46
C PHE A 69 -0.92 0.38 -0.86
N ILE A 70 -0.23 -0.13 0.16
CA ILE A 70 0.91 -1.04 0.00
C ILE A 70 0.40 -2.45 0.18
N ALA A 71 0.20 -3.14 -0.94
CA ALA A 71 -0.38 -4.47 -0.97
C ALA A 71 0.64 -5.56 -0.67
N CYS A 72 0.15 -6.71 -0.30
CA CYS A 72 0.86 -7.93 0.07
C CYS A 72 1.20 -8.03 1.55
N THR A 73 0.71 -9.10 2.18
CA THR A 73 0.96 -9.37 3.60
C THR A 73 2.42 -9.69 3.92
N ASN A 74 3.23 -10.00 2.91
CA ASN A 74 4.66 -10.28 3.06
C ASN A 74 5.54 -9.03 2.92
N MET A 75 4.96 -7.87 2.64
CA MET A 75 5.67 -6.58 2.62
C MET A 75 5.86 -6.05 4.03
N LYS A 76 7.11 -5.90 4.45
CA LYS A 76 7.47 -5.46 5.80
C LYS A 76 7.46 -3.94 5.90
N CYS A 77 6.29 -3.34 5.91
CA CYS A 77 6.13 -1.89 5.88
C CYS A 77 5.49 -1.29 7.14
N ALA A 78 5.11 -2.10 8.13
CA ALA A 78 4.40 -1.59 9.31
C ALA A 78 5.13 -0.44 10.01
N THR A 79 6.46 -0.50 10.07
CA THR A 79 7.28 0.51 10.76
C THR A 79 7.41 1.83 10.01
N VAL A 80 7.09 1.86 8.71
CA VAL A 80 7.26 3.06 7.88
C VAL A 80 5.93 3.75 7.51
N LEU A 81 4.79 3.13 7.78
CA LEU A 81 3.48 3.68 7.38
C LEU A 81 3.19 5.04 8.03
N ASP A 82 3.40 5.15 9.33
CA ASP A 82 3.13 6.40 10.04
C ASP A 82 4.10 7.51 9.62
N THR A 83 5.35 7.16 9.35
CA THR A 83 6.35 8.10 8.83
C THR A 83 5.94 8.64 7.46
N ILE A 84 5.51 7.77 6.55
CA ILE A 84 5.02 8.19 5.23
C ILE A 84 3.86 9.16 5.39
N THR A 85 2.89 8.82 6.23
CA THR A 85 1.71 9.66 6.46
C THR A 85 2.09 11.02 7.04
N SER A 86 2.96 11.05 8.05
CA SER A 86 3.35 12.30 8.70
C SER A 86 4.20 13.21 7.83
N GLU A 87 5.07 12.63 7.00
CA GLU A 87 5.95 13.41 6.12
C GLU A 87 5.25 13.94 4.87
N THR A 88 4.27 13.21 4.35
CA THR A 88 3.64 13.52 3.06
C THR A 88 2.23 14.07 3.16
N GLY A 89 1.54 13.85 4.27
CA GLY A 89 0.12 14.14 4.40
C GLY A 89 -0.78 13.15 3.65
N VAL A 90 -0.20 12.15 2.96
CA VAL A 90 -0.93 11.09 2.26
C VAL A 90 -1.05 9.90 3.19
N THR A 91 -2.27 9.45 3.48
CA THR A 91 -2.51 8.31 4.37
C THR A 91 -1.91 7.03 3.77
N ALA A 92 -1.01 6.40 4.53
CA ALA A 92 -0.39 5.14 4.11
C ALA A 92 -1.04 3.96 4.81
N LEU A 93 -1.53 3.02 4.02
CA LEU A 93 -2.18 1.80 4.48
C LEU A 93 -1.46 0.59 3.88
N SER A 94 -1.57 -0.54 4.56
CA SER A 94 -1.05 -1.82 4.07
C SER A 94 -2.10 -2.90 4.21
N SER A 95 -1.91 -4.01 3.50
CA SER A 95 -2.79 -5.19 3.65
C SER A 95 -2.88 -5.64 5.11
N ASN A 96 -1.76 -5.71 5.82
CA ASN A 96 -1.74 -6.13 7.22
C ASN A 96 -2.44 -5.14 8.14
N LYS A 97 -2.23 -3.84 7.93
CA LYS A 97 -2.86 -2.80 8.75
C LYS A 97 -4.37 -2.81 8.59
N VAL A 98 -4.85 -2.88 7.36
CA VAL A 98 -6.29 -2.91 7.06
C VAL A 98 -6.94 -4.18 7.60
N LEU A 99 -6.27 -5.34 7.44
CA LEU A 99 -6.75 -6.60 7.97
C LEU A 99 -6.85 -6.57 9.49
N ALA A 100 -5.83 -6.09 10.18
CA ALA A 100 -5.82 -5.96 11.64
C ALA A 100 -6.95 -5.04 12.13
N TRP A 101 -7.15 -3.91 11.44
CA TRP A 101 -8.22 -2.97 11.75
C TRP A 101 -9.60 -3.62 11.61
N ASP A 102 -9.85 -4.31 10.51
CA ASP A 102 -11.16 -4.93 10.27
C ASP A 102 -11.44 -6.08 11.23
N LEU A 103 -10.43 -6.90 11.55
CA LEU A 103 -10.55 -7.96 12.53
C LEU A 103 -10.87 -7.39 13.92
N ALA A 104 -10.17 -6.36 14.35
CA ALA A 104 -10.42 -5.71 15.63
C ALA A 104 -11.81 -5.11 15.70
N ARG A 105 -12.23 -4.41 14.63
CA ARG A 105 -13.56 -3.83 14.51
C ARG A 105 -14.64 -4.92 14.62
N SER A 106 -14.48 -6.03 13.92
CA SER A 106 -15.45 -7.13 13.92
C SER A 106 -15.52 -7.83 15.29
N ALA A 107 -14.43 -7.84 16.04
CA ALA A 107 -14.37 -8.41 17.37
C ALA A 107 -14.77 -7.42 18.50
N GLY A 108 -15.10 -6.18 18.16
CA GLY A 108 -15.43 -5.14 19.13
C GLY A 108 -14.22 -4.66 19.96
N ILE A 109 -13.02 -4.84 19.42
CA ILE A 109 -11.77 -4.41 20.06
C ILE A 109 -11.38 -3.03 19.53
N PRO A 110 -11.25 -2.00 20.37
CA PRO A 110 -10.75 -0.70 19.91
C PRO A 110 -9.32 -0.83 19.39
N LEU A 111 -9.08 -0.38 18.19
CA LEU A 111 -7.75 -0.32 17.59
C LEU A 111 -7.60 1.01 16.88
N ASP A 112 -6.66 1.81 17.36
CA ASP A 112 -6.33 3.11 16.78
C ASP A 112 -5.26 2.91 15.73
N LEU A 113 -5.58 3.24 14.50
CA LEU A 113 -4.66 3.10 13.37
C LEU A 113 -4.25 4.47 12.82
#